data_cd13bb4259f0fb3b170758162b103e98
#
_entry.id   cd13bb4259f0fb3b170758162b103e98
#
_cell.length_a   1.000
_cell.length_b   1.000
_cell.length_c   1.000
_cell.angle_alpha   90.00
_cell.angle_beta   90.00
_cell.angle_gamma   90.00
#
_symmetry.space_group_name_H-M   'P 1'
#
loop_
_entity.id
_entity.type
_entity.pdbx_description
1 polymer ?
#
loop_
_entity_poly.entity_id
_entity_poly.type
_entity_poly.pdbx_seq_one_letter_code
_entity_poly.pdbx_strand_id
1 'polypeptide(L)'
;MNEKNAGKMKGENMEQHKERLQKVIAHSGVTSRRKAETMIEEGRVKVNGETVTTLGVKVTPSDRVEVDGVQLTKETRVYYLLYKPRGVISAVSDDKGRKVVTDLLPFVEERVYPVGRLDYDTSGLILLTNDGELAQLMMHPSYEMDKVYVAKIKGVPTKSELQQFKRGIKSEGDVLKAVSATIISINKEKQQSIIEVTLHEGKNRQVRRMFEALNYPVMKLKRERYGFLNLRGMTSGDFRELTPHEVKQLRAHALDQHK
;
A
#
# COMPACT_ATOMS: atom_id res chain seq x y z
N MET A 1 -59.28 29.30 5.64
CA MET A 1 -58.51 29.29 6.90
C MET A 1 -57.80 27.95 6.98
N ASN A 2 -56.53 27.73 6.87
CA ASN A 2 -55.36 28.55 7.13
C ASN A 2 -54.24 28.13 6.14
N GLU A 3 -53.76 29.08 5.41
CA GLU A 3 -52.40 29.07 4.87
C GLU A 3 -51.44 29.14 6.07
N LYS A 4 -50.34 28.39 6.00
CA LYS A 4 -49.02 28.65 6.54
C LYS A 4 -48.32 27.31 6.89
N ASN A 5 -47.57 26.78 5.96
CA ASN A 5 -46.27 26.17 6.25
C ASN A 5 -45.48 25.96 4.95
N ALA A 6 -45.24 27.06 4.27
CA ALA A 6 -44.12 27.16 3.33
C ALA A 6 -42.92 27.70 4.15
N GLY A 7 -41.83 27.00 4.12
CA GLY A 7 -40.56 27.55 4.51
C GLY A 7 -39.88 26.86 5.68
N LYS A 8 -39.01 25.92 5.30
CA LYS A 8 -37.62 25.82 5.81
C LYS A 8 -36.99 24.54 5.23
N MET A 9 -36.68 24.58 3.97
CA MET A 9 -35.53 23.78 3.51
C MET A 9 -34.30 24.45 4.11
N LYS A 10 -33.85 23.90 5.24
CA LYS A 10 -32.53 24.20 5.80
C LYS A 10 -31.53 23.73 4.76
N GLY A 11 -30.75 24.68 4.20
CA GLY A 11 -29.56 24.36 3.44
C GLY A 11 -28.67 23.46 4.29
N GLU A 12 -28.53 22.22 3.88
CA GLU A 12 -27.47 21.36 4.37
C GLU A 12 -26.15 22.05 4.01
N ASN A 13 -25.48 22.52 5.05
CA ASN A 13 -24.15 23.06 4.99
C ASN A 13 -23.24 21.92 4.48
N MET A 14 -23.02 21.85 3.15
CA MET A 14 -21.95 21.05 2.57
C MET A 14 -20.66 21.66 3.10
N GLU A 15 -20.15 21.14 4.21
CA GLU A 15 -18.76 21.38 4.61
C GLU A 15 -17.90 20.96 3.43
N GLN A 16 -17.45 21.93 2.65
CA GLN A 16 -16.58 21.69 1.50
C GLN A 16 -15.35 20.97 2.02
N HIS A 17 -15.18 19.73 1.61
CA HIS A 17 -14.08 18.86 2.05
C HIS A 17 -12.74 19.49 1.63
N LYS A 18 -12.08 20.17 2.59
CA LYS A 18 -10.80 20.85 2.36
C LYS A 18 -9.65 19.85 2.40
N GLU A 19 -8.86 19.81 1.34
CA GLU A 19 -7.65 18.99 1.26
C GLU A 19 -6.38 19.86 1.30
N ARG A 20 -5.29 19.32 1.84
CA ARG A 20 -3.98 20.00 1.82
C ARG A 20 -3.51 20.18 0.38
N LEU A 21 -3.00 21.36 0.05
CA LEU A 21 -2.57 21.74 -1.30
C LEU A 21 -1.56 20.75 -1.90
N GLN A 22 -0.52 20.34 -1.15
CA GLN A 22 0.43 19.32 -1.61
C GLN A 22 -0.21 17.95 -1.90
N LYS A 23 -1.34 17.62 -1.23
CA LYS A 23 -2.09 16.40 -1.52
C LYS A 23 -2.81 16.51 -2.86
N VAL A 24 -3.42 17.66 -3.15
CA VAL A 24 -4.11 17.93 -4.42
C VAL A 24 -3.11 17.89 -5.60
N ILE A 25 -1.94 18.53 -5.45
CA ILE A 25 -0.87 18.50 -6.46
C ILE A 25 -0.38 17.07 -6.70
N ALA A 26 -0.21 16.27 -5.64
CA ALA A 26 0.22 14.89 -5.80
C ALA A 26 -0.86 14.00 -6.44
N HIS A 27 -2.15 14.28 -6.22
CA HIS A 27 -3.29 13.58 -6.84
C HIS A 27 -3.52 13.92 -8.30
N SER A 28 -2.93 15.00 -8.80
CA SER A 28 -2.96 15.35 -10.22
C SER A 28 -1.82 14.70 -11.03
N GLY A 29 -1.03 13.82 -10.40
CA GLY A 29 0.06 13.12 -11.08
C GLY A 29 1.35 13.92 -11.28
N VAL A 30 1.33 15.24 -11.04
CA VAL A 30 2.49 16.13 -11.32
C VAL A 30 3.73 15.71 -10.54
N THR A 31 3.58 15.43 -9.24
CA THR A 31 4.75 15.09 -8.40
C THR A 31 4.37 14.37 -7.09
N SER A 32 5.37 14.04 -6.24
CA SER A 32 5.11 13.53 -4.88
C SER A 32 4.69 14.65 -3.92
N ARG A 33 4.04 14.33 -2.80
CA ARG A 33 3.65 15.32 -1.78
C ARG A 33 4.83 16.14 -1.28
N ARG A 34 6.00 15.50 -0.99
CA ARG A 34 7.21 16.19 -0.54
C ARG A 34 7.75 17.15 -1.60
N LYS A 35 7.80 16.72 -2.86
CA LYS A 35 8.24 17.59 -3.95
C LYS A 35 7.24 18.70 -4.24
N ALA A 36 5.93 18.47 -4.03
CA ALA A 36 4.91 19.51 -4.08
C ALA A 36 5.09 20.57 -2.98
N GLU A 37 5.51 20.19 -1.78
CA GLU A 37 5.88 21.12 -0.71
C GLU A 37 7.04 22.02 -1.14
N THR A 38 8.10 21.45 -1.70
CA THR A 38 9.21 22.24 -2.29
C THR A 38 8.73 23.19 -3.37
N MET A 39 7.87 22.74 -4.29
CA MET A 39 7.32 23.61 -5.35
C MET A 39 6.47 24.76 -4.79
N ILE A 40 5.74 24.54 -3.69
CA ILE A 40 5.00 25.59 -2.98
C ILE A 40 5.97 26.62 -2.41
N GLU A 41 6.99 26.21 -1.68
CA GLU A 41 8.00 27.09 -1.09
C GLU A 41 8.77 27.89 -2.13
N GLU A 42 9.03 27.30 -3.31
CA GLU A 42 9.64 27.97 -4.48
C GLU A 42 8.72 28.97 -5.19
N GLY A 43 7.44 29.12 -4.77
CA GLY A 43 6.47 30.04 -5.39
C GLY A 43 5.97 29.61 -6.77
N ARG A 44 6.08 28.34 -7.12
CA ARG A 44 5.65 27.76 -8.40
C ARG A 44 4.17 27.40 -8.45
N VAL A 45 3.46 27.51 -7.32
CA VAL A 45 2.07 27.11 -7.16
C VAL A 45 1.16 28.32 -6.99
N LYS A 46 0.05 28.36 -7.74
CA LYS A 46 -1.00 29.36 -7.58
C LYS A 46 -2.32 28.71 -7.20
N VAL A 47 -3.07 29.39 -6.36
CA VAL A 47 -4.45 29.05 -6.01
C VAL A 47 -5.33 30.25 -6.33
N ASN A 48 -6.32 30.07 -7.20
CA ASN A 48 -7.20 31.14 -7.67
C ASN A 48 -6.45 32.38 -8.24
N GLY A 49 -5.29 32.13 -8.88
CA GLY A 49 -4.43 33.17 -9.45
C GLY A 49 -3.41 33.77 -8.49
N GLU A 50 -3.49 33.53 -7.19
CA GLU A 50 -2.54 34.01 -6.18
C GLU A 50 -1.43 33.01 -5.90
N THR A 51 -0.18 33.47 -5.85
CA THR A 51 0.97 32.61 -5.54
C THR A 51 0.95 32.21 -4.07
N VAL A 52 1.07 30.91 -3.81
CA VAL A 52 1.13 30.33 -2.47
C VAL A 52 2.54 29.81 -2.19
N THR A 53 3.17 30.31 -1.11
CA THR A 53 4.51 29.89 -0.65
C THR A 53 4.48 29.24 0.73
N THR A 54 3.32 29.26 1.42
CA THR A 54 3.17 28.75 2.78
C THR A 54 2.68 27.30 2.76
N LEU A 55 3.35 26.44 3.55
CA LEU A 55 2.93 25.05 3.74
C LEU A 55 1.66 24.96 4.59
N GLY A 56 0.93 23.86 4.42
CA GLY A 56 -0.27 23.57 5.22
C GLY A 56 -1.56 24.20 4.67
N VAL A 57 -1.51 25.00 3.63
CA VAL A 57 -2.68 25.55 2.95
C VAL A 57 -3.62 24.43 2.52
N LYS A 58 -4.91 24.63 2.72
CA LYS A 58 -5.97 23.71 2.31
C LYS A 58 -6.82 24.36 1.22
N VAL A 59 -7.18 23.58 0.23
CA VAL A 59 -8.03 23.97 -0.90
C VAL A 59 -9.29 23.10 -0.96
N THR A 60 -10.32 23.62 -1.59
CA THR A 60 -11.60 22.95 -1.87
C THR A 60 -11.63 22.44 -3.30
N PRO A 61 -12.57 21.56 -3.67
CA PRO A 61 -12.73 21.12 -5.06
C PRO A 61 -13.07 22.26 -6.05
N SER A 62 -13.54 23.40 -5.57
CA SER A 62 -13.85 24.58 -6.39
C SER A 62 -12.66 25.51 -6.63
N ASP A 63 -11.56 25.32 -5.89
CA ASP A 63 -10.38 26.15 -6.05
C ASP A 63 -9.59 25.72 -7.31
N ARG A 64 -9.17 26.71 -8.08
CA ARG A 64 -8.30 26.51 -9.23
C ARG A 64 -6.85 26.47 -8.77
N VAL A 65 -6.21 25.33 -8.93
CA VAL A 65 -4.80 25.15 -8.60
C VAL A 65 -3.97 25.06 -9.87
N GLU A 66 -2.87 25.81 -9.91
CA GLU A 66 -1.92 25.83 -11.02
C GLU A 66 -0.51 25.54 -10.50
N VAL A 67 0.28 24.80 -11.29
CA VAL A 67 1.71 24.57 -11.06
C VAL A 67 2.45 24.97 -12.32
N ASP A 68 3.46 25.86 -12.18
CA ASP A 68 4.22 26.42 -13.30
C ASP A 68 3.33 27.01 -14.40
N GLY A 69 2.19 27.60 -14.04
CA GLY A 69 1.23 28.22 -14.96
C GLY A 69 0.26 27.22 -15.63
N VAL A 70 0.37 25.93 -15.34
CA VAL A 70 -0.52 24.88 -15.87
C VAL A 70 -1.58 24.52 -14.83
N GLN A 71 -2.86 24.65 -15.21
CA GLN A 71 -3.96 24.26 -14.33
C GLN A 71 -3.96 22.76 -14.11
N LEU A 72 -4.08 22.35 -12.85
CA LEU A 72 -4.17 20.93 -12.48
C LEU A 72 -5.52 20.34 -12.85
N THR A 73 -5.48 19.15 -13.43
CA THR A 73 -6.65 18.29 -13.64
C THR A 73 -6.50 17.05 -12.75
N LYS A 74 -7.63 16.51 -12.33
CA LYS A 74 -7.63 15.30 -11.51
C LYS A 74 -7.27 14.10 -12.38
N GLU A 75 -6.23 13.38 -11.98
CA GLU A 75 -5.81 12.14 -12.64
C GLU A 75 -6.84 11.01 -12.43
N THR A 76 -7.04 10.18 -13.45
CA THR A 76 -7.87 8.97 -13.30
C THR A 76 -7.24 8.02 -12.29
N ARG A 77 -8.04 7.47 -11.39
CA ARG A 77 -7.56 6.48 -10.41
C ARG A 77 -7.34 5.13 -11.09
N VAL A 78 -6.15 4.59 -10.91
CA VAL A 78 -5.75 3.29 -11.46
C VAL A 78 -5.21 2.37 -10.36
N TYR A 79 -5.35 1.07 -10.56
CA TYR A 79 -5.03 0.05 -9.56
C TYR A 79 -4.43 -1.16 -10.24
N TYR A 80 -3.18 -1.47 -9.93
CA TYR A 80 -2.45 -2.59 -10.52
C TYR A 80 -2.03 -3.59 -9.45
N LEU A 81 -2.16 -4.86 -9.77
CA LEU A 81 -1.58 -5.97 -9.05
C LEU A 81 -0.33 -6.40 -9.82
N LEU A 82 0.82 -6.37 -9.18
CA LEU A 82 2.10 -6.79 -9.73
C LEU A 82 2.61 -8.03 -8.98
N TYR A 83 3.06 -9.05 -9.71
CA TYR A 83 3.89 -10.10 -9.17
C TYR A 83 5.36 -9.63 -9.17
N LYS A 84 5.74 -8.91 -8.11
CA LYS A 84 7.09 -8.38 -7.95
C LYS A 84 8.13 -9.51 -7.96
N PRO A 85 9.13 -9.49 -8.85
CA PRO A 85 10.28 -10.40 -8.78
C PRO A 85 11.21 -10.04 -7.62
N ARG A 86 12.13 -10.94 -7.29
CA ARG A 86 13.30 -10.63 -6.44
C ARG A 86 14.25 -9.71 -7.20
N GLY A 87 15.04 -8.93 -6.47
CA GLY A 87 15.99 -8.02 -7.09
C GLY A 87 15.38 -6.72 -7.61
N VAL A 88 14.15 -6.40 -7.20
CA VAL A 88 13.44 -5.16 -7.54
C VAL A 88 13.02 -4.44 -6.27
N ILE A 89 13.19 -3.12 -6.23
CA ILE A 89 12.89 -2.27 -5.07
C ILE A 89 11.43 -1.84 -5.11
N SER A 90 10.73 -1.91 -3.97
CA SER A 90 9.37 -1.39 -3.80
C SER A 90 9.40 0.13 -3.61
N ALA A 91 9.76 0.87 -4.65
CA ALA A 91 9.82 2.34 -4.70
C ALA A 91 9.42 2.84 -6.08
N VAL A 92 9.22 4.15 -6.21
CA VAL A 92 8.94 4.85 -7.48
C VAL A 92 10.25 5.22 -8.19
N SER A 93 11.33 5.44 -7.45
CA SER A 93 12.66 5.75 -7.97
C SER A 93 13.73 5.24 -7.01
N ASP A 94 14.96 5.10 -7.51
CA ASP A 94 16.12 4.71 -6.71
C ASP A 94 17.35 5.52 -7.14
N ASP A 95 18.01 6.14 -6.19
CA ASP A 95 19.18 7.02 -6.43
C ASP A 95 20.41 6.25 -6.94
N LYS A 96 20.43 4.92 -6.76
CA LYS A 96 21.53 4.04 -7.20
C LYS A 96 21.24 3.36 -8.54
N GLY A 97 20.17 3.74 -9.24
CA GLY A 97 19.79 3.19 -10.53
C GLY A 97 19.37 1.72 -10.53
N ARG A 98 18.99 1.18 -9.36
CA ARG A 98 18.47 -0.19 -9.27
C ARG A 98 17.03 -0.23 -9.75
N LYS A 99 16.64 -1.36 -10.35
CA LYS A 99 15.28 -1.56 -10.86
C LYS A 99 14.23 -1.41 -9.76
N VAL A 100 13.20 -0.61 -10.01
CA VAL A 100 12.08 -0.35 -9.10
C VAL A 100 10.78 -0.95 -9.64
N VAL A 101 9.75 -1.08 -8.80
CA VAL A 101 8.48 -1.70 -9.19
C VAL A 101 7.76 -0.97 -10.32
N THR A 102 7.90 0.34 -10.44
CA THR A 102 7.31 1.14 -11.52
C THR A 102 7.94 0.85 -12.89
N ASP A 103 9.20 0.42 -12.96
CA ASP A 103 9.86 0.00 -14.21
C ASP A 103 9.24 -1.27 -14.81
N LEU A 104 8.42 -1.99 -14.06
CA LEU A 104 7.72 -3.20 -14.50
C LEU A 104 6.33 -2.91 -15.08
N LEU A 105 5.92 -1.64 -15.14
CA LEU A 105 4.65 -1.19 -15.68
C LEU A 105 4.87 -0.21 -16.87
N PRO A 106 5.47 -0.66 -17.99
CA PRO A 106 5.97 0.24 -19.03
C PRO A 106 4.89 0.99 -19.82
N PHE A 107 3.62 0.56 -19.71
CA PHE A 107 2.49 1.17 -20.44
C PHE A 107 1.54 1.95 -19.52
N VAL A 108 1.92 2.16 -18.26
CA VAL A 108 1.14 2.94 -17.28
C VAL A 108 1.64 4.37 -17.31
N GLU A 109 0.79 5.27 -17.77
CA GLU A 109 1.11 6.70 -17.87
C GLU A 109 0.88 7.44 -16.54
N GLU A 110 -0.08 6.96 -15.75
CA GLU A 110 -0.42 7.54 -14.46
C GLU A 110 0.72 7.35 -13.44
N ARG A 111 0.85 8.33 -12.57
CA ARG A 111 1.88 8.31 -11.53
C ARG A 111 1.49 7.38 -10.38
N VAL A 112 1.71 6.08 -10.55
CA VAL A 112 1.45 5.07 -9.51
C VAL A 112 2.61 4.92 -8.52
N TYR A 113 2.29 4.41 -7.33
CA TYR A 113 3.25 4.06 -6.29
C TYR A 113 2.82 2.78 -5.56
N PRO A 114 3.76 2.03 -4.97
CA PRO A 114 3.45 0.78 -4.30
C PRO A 114 2.68 0.99 -3.01
N VAL A 115 1.68 0.12 -2.75
CA VAL A 115 0.93 0.02 -1.50
C VAL A 115 1.71 -0.89 -0.54
N GLY A 116 2.45 -0.26 0.35
CA GLY A 116 3.41 -0.95 1.21
C GLY A 116 4.67 -1.37 0.48
N ARG A 117 5.44 -2.25 1.11
CA ARG A 117 6.73 -2.70 0.56
C ARG A 117 6.89 -4.19 0.69
N LEU A 118 7.61 -4.78 -0.26
CA LEU A 118 8.28 -6.06 -0.18
C LEU A 118 9.78 -5.79 -0.24
N ASP A 119 10.57 -6.51 0.54
CA ASP A 119 12.02 -6.38 0.53
C ASP A 119 12.60 -6.71 -0.84
N TYR A 120 13.83 -6.28 -1.10
CA TYR A 120 14.56 -6.51 -2.35
C TYR A 120 14.66 -8.00 -2.70
N ASP A 121 14.87 -8.85 -1.69
CA ASP A 121 15.00 -10.29 -1.79
C ASP A 121 13.68 -11.06 -1.59
N THR A 122 12.54 -10.35 -1.48
CA THR A 122 11.20 -10.92 -1.36
C THR A 122 10.44 -10.72 -2.66
N SER A 123 9.81 -11.78 -3.16
CA SER A 123 8.93 -11.75 -4.32
C SER A 123 7.46 -11.75 -3.90
N GLY A 124 6.58 -11.58 -4.88
CA GLY A 124 5.14 -11.81 -4.66
C GLY A 124 4.26 -10.60 -4.93
N LEU A 125 3.04 -10.70 -4.47
CA LEU A 125 1.97 -9.75 -4.73
C LEU A 125 2.25 -8.40 -4.09
N ILE A 126 2.28 -7.35 -4.91
CA ILE A 126 2.27 -5.95 -4.47
C ILE A 126 1.27 -5.17 -5.31
N LEU A 127 0.58 -4.22 -4.68
CA LEU A 127 -0.33 -3.32 -5.37
C LEU A 127 0.37 -2.01 -5.67
N LEU A 128 0.03 -1.42 -6.82
CA LEU A 128 0.43 -0.05 -7.20
C LEU A 128 -0.83 0.74 -7.56
N THR A 129 -0.89 1.99 -7.13
CA THR A 129 -2.03 2.88 -7.40
C THR A 129 -1.61 4.34 -7.24
N ASN A 130 -2.41 5.26 -7.80
CA ASN A 130 -2.38 6.68 -7.52
C ASN A 130 -3.48 7.10 -6.51
N ASP A 131 -4.28 6.16 -6.01
CA ASP A 131 -5.31 6.37 -4.99
C ASP A 131 -4.72 6.29 -3.57
N GLY A 132 -4.32 7.44 -3.03
CA GLY A 132 -3.74 7.53 -1.70
C GLY A 132 -4.68 7.19 -0.55
N GLU A 133 -5.98 7.27 -0.76
CA GLU A 133 -6.98 6.90 0.25
C GLU A 133 -7.05 5.38 0.39
N LEU A 134 -7.19 4.66 -0.73
CA LEU A 134 -7.16 3.21 -0.73
C LEU A 134 -5.82 2.67 -0.23
N ALA A 135 -4.70 3.27 -0.68
CA ALA A 135 -3.39 2.87 -0.22
C ALA A 135 -3.23 3.00 1.30
N GLN A 136 -3.74 4.09 1.89
CA GLN A 136 -3.73 4.30 3.34
C GLN A 136 -4.58 3.26 4.07
N LEU A 137 -5.81 3.03 3.59
CA LEU A 137 -6.71 2.02 4.15
C LEU A 137 -6.04 0.64 4.19
N MET A 138 -5.42 0.22 3.09
CA MET A 138 -4.78 -1.09 2.99
C MET A 138 -3.52 -1.23 3.85
N MET A 139 -2.78 -0.15 4.09
CA MET A 139 -1.55 -0.18 4.87
C MET A 139 -1.75 -0.01 6.36
N HIS A 140 -2.85 0.59 6.78
CA HIS A 140 -3.07 0.93 8.19
C HIS A 140 -3.32 -0.34 9.02
N PRO A 141 -2.64 -0.53 10.15
CA PRO A 141 -2.74 -1.74 10.96
C PRO A 141 -4.15 -2.07 11.47
N SER A 142 -4.99 -1.05 11.71
CA SER A 142 -6.36 -1.22 12.23
C SER A 142 -7.29 -1.98 11.27
N TYR A 143 -6.94 -2.09 9.98
CA TYR A 143 -7.79 -2.79 9.00
C TYR A 143 -7.44 -4.28 8.83
N GLU A 144 -6.51 -4.80 9.61
CA GLU A 144 -6.15 -6.22 9.75
C GLU A 144 -6.14 -7.02 8.43
N MET A 145 -5.69 -6.38 7.35
CA MET A 145 -5.64 -7.03 6.04
C MET A 145 -4.67 -8.20 6.03
N ASP A 146 -5.17 -9.40 5.76
CA ASP A 146 -4.38 -10.62 5.67
C ASP A 146 -3.26 -10.50 4.63
N LYS A 147 -2.03 -10.75 5.06
CA LYS A 147 -0.84 -10.87 4.21
C LYS A 147 -0.29 -12.27 4.35
N VAL A 148 -0.50 -13.12 3.34
CA VAL A 148 -0.09 -14.52 3.37
C VAL A 148 1.22 -14.68 2.64
N TYR A 149 2.21 -15.18 3.37
CA TYR A 149 3.55 -15.44 2.88
C TYR A 149 3.84 -16.93 2.82
N VAL A 150 4.56 -17.35 1.78
CA VAL A 150 5.15 -18.68 1.67
C VAL A 150 6.66 -18.53 1.83
N ALA A 151 7.19 -19.10 2.90
CA ALA A 151 8.61 -19.08 3.24
C ALA A 151 9.23 -20.47 3.01
N LYS A 152 10.28 -20.54 2.20
CA LYS A 152 11.18 -21.68 2.16
C LYS A 152 12.31 -21.44 3.16
N ILE A 153 12.45 -22.30 4.14
CA ILE A 153 13.43 -22.19 5.23
C ILE A 153 14.41 -23.35 5.23
N LYS A 154 15.59 -23.14 5.83
CA LYS A 154 16.52 -24.21 6.19
C LYS A 154 16.10 -24.77 7.54
N GLY A 155 15.95 -26.09 7.63
CA GLY A 155 15.52 -26.80 8.83
C GLY A 155 14.07 -27.27 8.76
N VAL A 156 13.67 -28.00 9.80
CA VAL A 156 12.35 -28.64 9.95
C VAL A 156 11.79 -28.27 11.32
N PRO A 157 11.04 -27.16 11.42
CA PRO A 157 10.45 -26.73 12.68
C PRO A 157 9.33 -27.68 13.11
N THR A 158 9.16 -27.84 14.40
CA THR A 158 8.03 -28.54 15.01
C THR A 158 6.78 -27.62 15.00
N LYS A 159 5.60 -28.23 15.12
CA LYS A 159 4.35 -27.46 15.29
C LYS A 159 4.38 -26.57 16.53
N SER A 160 5.02 -27.03 17.62
CA SER A 160 5.14 -26.29 18.87
C SER A 160 6.00 -25.03 18.71
N GLU A 161 7.10 -25.10 17.96
CA GLU A 161 7.94 -23.95 17.65
C GLU A 161 7.17 -22.92 16.83
N LEU A 162 6.43 -23.34 15.80
CA LEU A 162 5.60 -22.45 14.99
C LEU A 162 4.44 -21.80 15.77
N GLN A 163 3.92 -22.46 16.82
CA GLN A 163 2.92 -21.85 17.71
C GLN A 163 3.44 -20.63 18.45
N GLN A 164 4.76 -20.50 18.64
CA GLN A 164 5.34 -19.31 19.23
C GLN A 164 5.07 -18.04 18.38
N PHE A 165 4.90 -18.18 17.06
CA PHE A 165 4.54 -17.06 16.19
C PHE A 165 3.21 -16.40 16.59
N LYS A 166 2.22 -17.19 17.03
CA LYS A 166 0.94 -16.66 17.52
C LYS A 166 1.09 -15.98 18.88
N ARG A 167 1.91 -16.53 19.77
CA ARG A 167 2.15 -15.98 21.11
C ARG A 167 2.98 -14.71 21.07
N GLY A 168 3.86 -14.60 20.08
CA GLY A 168 4.79 -13.50 19.88
C GLY A 168 6.24 -13.91 20.13
N ILE A 169 7.10 -13.54 19.20
CA ILE A 169 8.54 -13.77 19.26
C ILE A 169 9.24 -12.44 19.45
N LYS A 170 10.15 -12.39 20.41
CA LYS A 170 11.01 -11.20 20.61
C LYS A 170 12.14 -11.21 19.60
N SER A 171 12.30 -10.10 18.88
CA SER A 171 13.39 -9.90 17.92
C SER A 171 13.70 -8.41 17.80
N GLU A 172 14.96 -8.02 18.02
CA GLU A 172 15.47 -6.65 17.87
C GLU A 172 14.63 -5.59 18.61
N GLY A 173 14.19 -5.89 19.84
CA GLY A 173 13.37 -4.99 20.64
C GLY A 173 11.86 -5.01 20.34
N ASP A 174 11.44 -5.69 19.28
CA ASP A 174 10.04 -5.89 18.93
C ASP A 174 9.47 -7.19 19.46
N VAL A 175 8.15 -7.22 19.67
CA VAL A 175 7.37 -8.47 19.75
C VAL A 175 6.67 -8.65 18.40
N LEU A 176 7.04 -9.70 17.67
CA LEU A 176 6.51 -10.03 16.34
C LEU A 176 5.47 -11.12 16.49
N LYS A 177 4.29 -10.93 15.89
CA LYS A 177 3.19 -11.92 15.93
C LYS A 177 2.74 -12.30 14.54
N ALA A 178 2.26 -13.53 14.40
CA ALA A 178 1.54 -13.99 13.21
C ALA A 178 0.14 -14.46 13.60
N VAL A 179 -0.79 -14.32 12.68
CA VAL A 179 -2.15 -14.89 12.79
C VAL A 179 -2.07 -16.43 12.75
N SER A 180 -1.25 -16.94 11.82
CA SER A 180 -1.02 -18.38 11.67
C SER A 180 0.36 -18.67 11.08
N ALA A 181 0.86 -19.88 11.36
CA ALA A 181 2.00 -20.46 10.68
C ALA A 181 1.76 -21.97 10.51
N THR A 182 1.80 -22.44 9.27
CA THR A 182 1.45 -23.83 8.92
C THR A 182 2.50 -24.43 7.99
N ILE A 183 2.94 -25.66 8.30
CA ILE A 183 3.86 -26.41 7.44
C ILE A 183 3.09 -26.88 6.20
N ILE A 184 3.52 -26.46 5.02
CA ILE A 184 2.99 -26.92 3.72
C ILE A 184 3.69 -28.21 3.30
N SER A 185 5.03 -28.23 3.37
CA SER A 185 5.82 -29.40 2.99
C SER A 185 7.16 -29.46 3.70
N ILE A 186 7.71 -30.67 3.80
CA ILE A 186 9.01 -30.94 4.41
C ILE A 186 9.84 -31.78 3.42
N ASN A 187 11.07 -31.36 3.18
CA ASN A 187 12.08 -32.17 2.55
C ASN A 187 13.14 -32.57 3.58
N LYS A 188 13.04 -33.79 4.10
CA LYS A 188 13.93 -34.32 5.14
C LYS A 188 15.37 -34.50 4.66
N GLU A 189 15.56 -34.91 3.41
CA GLU A 189 16.90 -35.10 2.82
C GLU A 189 17.69 -33.81 2.76
N LYS A 190 17.02 -32.71 2.30
CA LYS A 190 17.63 -31.39 2.17
C LYS A 190 17.55 -30.57 3.45
N GLN A 191 16.92 -31.09 4.52
CA GLN A 191 16.64 -30.35 5.74
C GLN A 191 16.03 -28.97 5.43
N GLN A 192 14.91 -28.97 4.68
CA GLN A 192 14.20 -27.77 4.26
C GLN A 192 12.70 -27.93 4.45
N SER A 193 12.03 -26.83 4.73
CA SER A 193 10.57 -26.80 4.86
C SER A 193 9.99 -25.61 4.11
N ILE A 194 8.73 -25.75 3.69
CA ILE A 194 7.90 -24.67 3.16
C ILE A 194 6.81 -24.40 4.17
N ILE A 195 6.74 -23.15 4.63
CA ILE A 195 5.81 -22.71 5.69
C ILE A 195 4.96 -21.57 5.12
N GLU A 196 3.64 -21.68 5.29
CA GLU A 196 2.73 -20.55 5.10
C GLU A 196 2.61 -19.75 6.39
N VAL A 197 2.74 -18.44 6.31
CA VAL A 197 2.61 -17.51 7.45
C VAL A 197 1.63 -16.40 7.08
N THR A 198 0.63 -16.18 7.92
CA THR A 198 -0.34 -15.08 7.77
C THR A 198 -0.05 -13.98 8.79
N LEU A 199 0.04 -12.74 8.31
CA LEU A 199 0.24 -11.54 9.12
C LEU A 199 -0.87 -10.52 8.86
N HIS A 200 -1.26 -9.75 9.88
CA HIS A 200 -2.05 -8.51 9.72
C HIS A 200 -1.14 -7.27 9.65
N GLU A 201 -0.07 -7.27 10.40
CA GLU A 201 0.94 -6.19 10.41
C GLU A 201 2.03 -6.38 9.34
N GLY A 202 2.95 -5.44 9.25
CA GLY A 202 4.06 -5.49 8.28
C GLY A 202 5.29 -4.77 8.81
N LYS A 203 5.85 -5.24 9.94
CA LYS A 203 7.12 -4.70 10.45
C LYS A 203 8.28 -5.05 9.53
N ASN A 204 9.36 -4.28 9.62
CA ASN A 204 10.53 -4.50 8.79
C ASN A 204 11.02 -5.95 8.90
N ARG A 205 11.13 -6.65 7.75
CA ARG A 205 11.61 -8.04 7.61
C ARG A 205 10.96 -9.03 8.57
N GLN A 206 9.70 -8.79 8.97
CA GLN A 206 9.03 -9.49 10.07
C GLN A 206 9.09 -11.01 9.95
N VAL A 207 8.68 -11.60 8.83
CA VAL A 207 8.69 -13.06 8.64
C VAL A 207 10.11 -13.62 8.78
N ARG A 208 11.12 -12.94 8.20
CA ARG A 208 12.52 -13.38 8.29
C ARG A 208 13.02 -13.35 9.73
N ARG A 209 12.78 -12.24 10.43
CA ARG A 209 13.15 -12.08 11.84
C ARG A 209 12.48 -13.10 12.74
N MET A 210 11.22 -13.46 12.48
CA MET A 210 10.51 -14.48 13.25
C MET A 210 11.15 -15.86 13.09
N PHE A 211 11.52 -16.25 11.87
CA PHE A 211 12.22 -17.52 11.63
C PHE A 211 13.67 -17.50 12.14
N GLU A 212 14.38 -16.40 11.98
CA GLU A 212 15.75 -16.21 12.49
C GLU A 212 15.80 -16.37 14.03
N ALA A 213 14.80 -15.84 14.75
CA ALA A 213 14.69 -15.99 16.20
C ALA A 213 14.49 -17.44 16.66
N LEU A 214 14.05 -18.32 15.77
CA LEU A 214 13.95 -19.79 16.00
C LEU A 214 15.12 -20.56 15.36
N ASN A 215 16.15 -19.88 14.84
CA ASN A 215 17.29 -20.48 14.14
C ASN A 215 16.92 -21.22 12.83
N TYR A 216 15.88 -20.75 12.13
CA TYR A 216 15.45 -21.27 10.81
C TYR A 216 15.64 -20.20 9.71
N PRO A 217 16.82 -20.05 9.09
CA PRO A 217 17.05 -19.03 8.07
C PRO A 217 16.11 -19.16 6.87
N VAL A 218 15.50 -18.04 6.47
CA VAL A 218 14.61 -17.97 5.30
C VAL A 218 15.44 -17.89 4.01
N MET A 219 15.33 -18.91 3.17
CA MET A 219 16.02 -19.03 1.87
C MET A 219 15.28 -18.27 0.77
N LYS A 220 13.94 -18.41 0.72
CA LYS A 220 13.06 -17.71 -0.22
C LYS A 220 11.80 -17.27 0.50
N LEU A 221 11.30 -16.07 0.16
CA LEU A 221 10.07 -15.52 0.71
C LEU A 221 9.24 -14.96 -0.43
N LYS A 222 7.95 -15.33 -0.46
CA LYS A 222 6.97 -14.84 -1.42
C LYS A 222 5.70 -14.43 -0.70
N ARG A 223 5.17 -13.24 -0.97
CA ARG A 223 3.81 -12.89 -0.58
C ARG A 223 2.84 -13.43 -1.62
N GLU A 224 2.10 -14.47 -1.25
CA GLU A 224 1.18 -15.18 -2.13
C GLU A 224 -0.18 -14.50 -2.24
N ARG A 225 -0.68 -13.93 -1.12
CA ARG A 225 -1.98 -13.28 -1.05
C ARG A 225 -1.92 -11.96 -0.27
N TYR A 226 -2.82 -11.07 -0.63
CA TYR A 226 -3.08 -9.82 0.09
C TYR A 226 -4.59 -9.62 0.15
N GLY A 227 -5.20 -9.84 1.33
CA GLY A 227 -6.63 -10.05 1.45
C GLY A 227 -7.10 -11.22 0.59
N PHE A 228 -8.12 -11.01 -0.23
CA PHE A 228 -8.62 -11.99 -1.19
C PHE A 228 -7.82 -12.06 -2.51
N LEU A 229 -6.97 -11.07 -2.79
CA LEU A 229 -6.15 -11.04 -4.00
C LEU A 229 -5.04 -12.08 -3.93
N ASN A 230 -4.75 -12.72 -5.06
CA ASN A 230 -3.73 -13.74 -5.19
C ASN A 230 -3.01 -13.68 -6.55
N LEU A 231 -1.98 -14.50 -6.71
CA LEU A 231 -1.13 -14.55 -7.90
C LEU A 231 -1.53 -15.64 -8.91
N ARG A 232 -2.75 -16.20 -8.82
CA ARG A 232 -3.19 -17.28 -9.71
C ARG A 232 -3.11 -16.84 -11.18
N GLY A 233 -2.47 -17.67 -12.01
CA GLY A 233 -2.30 -17.40 -13.45
C GLY A 233 -1.23 -16.37 -13.80
N MET A 234 -0.48 -15.86 -12.83
CA MET A 234 0.59 -14.88 -13.05
C MET A 234 1.96 -15.50 -12.86
N THR A 235 2.91 -15.05 -13.66
CA THR A 235 4.34 -15.34 -13.52
C THR A 235 5.10 -14.15 -12.96
N SER A 236 6.30 -14.37 -12.46
CA SER A 236 7.11 -13.31 -11.84
C SER A 236 7.43 -12.21 -12.85
N GLY A 237 7.04 -10.99 -12.55
CA GLY A 237 7.14 -9.82 -13.43
C GLY A 237 5.82 -9.41 -14.09
N ASP A 238 4.83 -10.30 -14.12
CA ASP A 238 3.51 -9.95 -14.67
C ASP A 238 2.77 -8.94 -13.79
N PHE A 239 1.99 -8.09 -14.44
CA PHE A 239 1.04 -7.21 -13.77
C PHE A 239 -0.32 -7.23 -14.48
N ARG A 240 -1.36 -6.88 -13.76
CA ARG A 240 -2.70 -6.67 -14.30
C ARG A 240 -3.40 -5.54 -13.58
N GLU A 241 -4.34 -4.93 -14.25
CA GLU A 241 -5.27 -4.00 -13.60
C GLU A 241 -6.24 -4.77 -12.66
N LEU A 242 -6.64 -4.13 -11.57
CA LEU A 242 -7.72 -4.63 -10.73
C LEU A 242 -9.07 -4.30 -11.37
N THR A 243 -9.99 -5.24 -11.32
CA THR A 243 -11.37 -4.98 -11.75
C THR A 243 -12.06 -3.98 -10.80
N PRO A 244 -13.06 -3.21 -11.25
CA PRO A 244 -13.84 -2.34 -10.38
C PRO A 244 -14.46 -3.08 -9.19
N HIS A 245 -14.82 -4.36 -9.37
CA HIS A 245 -15.34 -5.21 -8.30
C HIS A 245 -14.29 -5.48 -7.22
N GLU A 246 -13.05 -5.83 -7.62
CA GLU A 246 -11.92 -6.03 -6.68
C GLU A 246 -11.63 -4.76 -5.89
N VAL A 247 -11.61 -3.60 -6.54
CA VAL A 247 -11.41 -2.30 -5.87
C VAL A 247 -12.50 -2.03 -4.86
N LYS A 248 -13.77 -2.27 -5.22
CA LYS A 248 -14.91 -2.12 -4.31
C LYS A 248 -14.80 -3.07 -3.10
N GLN A 249 -14.42 -4.34 -3.33
CA GLN A 249 -14.21 -5.31 -2.26
C GLN A 249 -13.07 -4.90 -1.32
N LEU A 250 -11.94 -4.38 -1.84
CA LEU A 250 -10.84 -3.89 -1.00
C LEU A 250 -11.29 -2.75 -0.09
N ARG A 251 -12.07 -1.80 -0.61
CA ARG A 251 -12.63 -0.70 0.19
C ARG A 251 -13.61 -1.20 1.25
N ALA A 252 -14.52 -2.11 0.87
CA ALA A 252 -15.50 -2.67 1.79
C ALA A 252 -14.82 -3.43 2.94
N HIS A 253 -13.86 -4.30 2.62
CA HIS A 253 -13.11 -5.06 3.62
C HIS A 253 -12.40 -4.14 4.63
N ALA A 254 -11.77 -3.07 4.16
CA ALA A 254 -11.12 -2.10 5.03
C ALA A 254 -12.12 -1.34 5.94
N LEU A 255 -13.35 -1.12 5.50
CA LEU A 255 -14.36 -0.37 6.28
C LEU A 255 -15.15 -1.27 7.24
N ASP A 256 -15.36 -2.55 6.93
CA ASP A 256 -16.12 -3.48 7.77
C ASP A 256 -15.37 -3.87 9.06
N GLN A 257 -14.05 -3.76 9.08
CA GLN A 257 -13.22 -3.99 10.26
C GLN A 257 -13.32 -2.84 11.31
N HIS A 258 -14.02 -1.76 11.00
CA HIS A 258 -14.22 -0.61 11.90
C HIS A 258 -15.59 -0.59 12.59
N LYS A 259 -16.41 -1.62 12.40
CA LYS A 259 -17.65 -1.81 13.14
C LYS A 259 -17.44 -2.79 14.29
#